data_b2e02227eeb0b4bb3d4c4af9ca2cf22d
#
_entry.id   b2e02227eeb0b4bb3d4c4af9ca2cf22d
#
_cell.length_a   1.000
_cell.length_b   1.000
_cell.length_c   1.000
_cell.angle_alpha   90.00
_cell.angle_beta   90.00
_cell.angle_gamma   90.00
#
_symmetry.space_group_name_H-M   'P 1'
#
loop_
_entity.id
_entity.type
_entity.pdbx_description
1 polymer ?
#
loop_
_entity_poly.entity_id
_entity_poly.type
_entity_poly.pdbx_seq_one_letter_code
_entity_poly.pdbx_strand_id
1 'polypeptide(L)'
;MDTELGYRATVTLRLLTGGWISSRRLVGVRTAVKITVRRARVADVRKIKELVDVYAGAVLLAKQLVTLYEDVQEFWVAERDGAVVGCGALHVLWEDLAEIRTLAVYPDAVGQGVGHALVERLIEQGRALGLRRLFVLTFEEHFFARYGFRTIEETPVTAEVYDEMRRSHDEGVAEFLDLPYVKPNTLGNARMLLEL
;
A
#
# COMPACT_ATOMS: atom_id res chain seq x y z
N MET A 1 -4.35 -16.18 29.83
CA MET A 1 -4.94 -15.28 30.87
C MET A 1 -5.29 -14.00 30.14
N ASP A 2 -6.55 -13.95 29.71
CA ASP A 2 -7.13 -12.91 28.86
C ASP A 2 -7.32 -11.61 29.61
N THR A 3 -7.09 -10.49 28.95
CA THR A 3 -7.68 -9.22 29.37
C THR A 3 -8.16 -8.43 28.15
N GLU A 4 -9.39 -8.72 27.74
CA GLU A 4 -10.18 -7.81 26.90
C GLU A 4 -10.55 -6.58 27.70
N LEU A 5 -10.12 -5.40 27.26
CA LEU A 5 -10.62 -4.10 27.74
C LEU A 5 -11.66 -3.58 26.75
N GLY A 6 -12.93 -4.00 27.00
CA GLY A 6 -14.09 -3.45 26.33
C GLY A 6 -14.46 -2.08 26.92
N TYR A 7 -14.36 -1.03 26.11
CA TYR A 7 -14.88 0.29 26.47
C TYR A 7 -16.41 0.33 26.30
N ARG A 8 -17.14 0.33 27.45
CA ARG A 8 -18.59 0.54 27.49
C ARG A 8 -18.86 2.02 27.73
N ALA A 9 -19.35 2.71 26.71
CA ALA A 9 -19.94 4.04 26.88
C ALA A 9 -21.45 3.90 27.13
N THR A 10 -21.91 4.22 28.32
CA THR A 10 -23.34 4.29 28.67
C THR A 10 -23.78 5.74 28.59
N VAL A 11 -24.61 6.08 27.63
CA VAL A 11 -25.27 7.41 27.57
C VAL A 11 -26.64 7.31 28.23
N THR A 12 -26.81 7.96 29.37
CA THR A 12 -28.09 8.04 30.06
C THR A 12 -28.76 9.37 29.69
N LEU A 13 -29.85 9.33 28.93
CA LEU A 13 -30.68 10.46 28.61
C LEU A 13 -31.88 10.48 29.59
N ARG A 14 -32.00 11.52 30.43
CA ARG A 14 -33.09 11.69 31.38
C ARG A 14 -34.17 12.60 30.79
N LEU A 15 -35.32 12.02 30.46
CA LEU A 15 -36.49 12.78 30.03
C LEU A 15 -37.37 13.09 31.26
N LEU A 16 -37.86 14.33 31.37
CA LEU A 16 -38.59 14.92 32.50
C LEU A 16 -40.09 14.56 32.53
N THR A 17 -40.50 13.43 32.02
CA THR A 17 -41.90 12.96 32.16
C THR A 17 -41.89 11.45 32.43
N GLY A 18 -42.41 11.07 33.60
CA GLY A 18 -42.36 9.75 34.20
C GLY A 18 -43.00 8.61 33.41
N GLY A 19 -42.26 7.99 32.54
CA GLY A 19 -42.61 6.75 31.89
C GLY A 19 -41.37 5.90 31.63
N TRP A 20 -41.34 4.66 32.13
CA TRP A 20 -40.32 3.71 31.84
C TRP A 20 -40.51 3.15 30.41
N ILE A 21 -39.65 3.55 29.47
CA ILE A 21 -39.61 2.94 28.16
C ILE A 21 -38.46 1.91 28.18
N SER A 22 -38.84 0.65 28.03
CA SER A 22 -37.86 -0.45 27.83
C SER A 22 -36.94 -0.11 26.66
N SER A 23 -35.64 0.10 26.95
CA SER A 23 -34.64 0.36 25.94
C SER A 23 -34.46 -0.89 25.07
N ARG A 24 -35.10 -0.91 23.90
CA ARG A 24 -34.67 -1.82 22.84
C ARG A 24 -33.23 -1.47 22.51
N ARG A 25 -32.34 -2.43 22.72
CA ARG A 25 -30.93 -2.38 22.36
C ARG A 25 -30.86 -2.06 20.86
N LEU A 26 -30.53 -0.81 20.51
CA LEU A 26 -30.13 -0.46 19.14
C LEU A 26 -28.83 -1.23 18.88
N VAL A 27 -28.92 -2.38 18.24
CA VAL A 27 -27.79 -3.02 17.61
C VAL A 27 -27.37 -2.08 16.50
N GLY A 28 -26.34 -1.27 16.77
CA GLY A 28 -25.74 -0.42 15.75
C GLY A 28 -25.28 -1.32 14.61
N VAL A 29 -25.98 -1.25 13.50
CA VAL A 29 -25.50 -1.83 12.23
C VAL A 29 -24.19 -1.08 11.94
N ARG A 30 -23.06 -1.72 12.23
CA ARG A 30 -21.77 -1.28 11.70
C ARG A 30 -21.87 -1.44 10.19
N THR A 31 -22.27 -0.40 9.50
CA THR A 31 -22.15 -0.33 8.04
C THR A 31 -20.68 -0.62 7.76
N ALA A 32 -20.41 -1.72 7.09
CA ALA A 32 -19.06 -2.06 6.67
C ALA A 32 -18.57 -0.90 5.82
N VAL A 33 -17.47 -0.27 6.24
CA VAL A 33 -16.85 0.82 5.48
C VAL A 33 -16.45 0.22 4.14
N LYS A 34 -17.05 0.70 3.06
CA LYS A 34 -16.79 0.18 1.72
C LYS A 34 -15.48 0.77 1.20
N ILE A 35 -14.46 -0.07 1.11
CA ILE A 35 -13.22 0.27 0.41
C ILE A 35 -13.39 -0.10 -1.07
N THR A 36 -13.11 0.84 -1.96
CA THR A 36 -13.11 0.63 -3.41
C THR A 36 -11.72 0.93 -3.95
N VAL A 37 -11.15 0.00 -4.72
CA VAL A 37 -9.84 0.20 -5.37
C VAL A 37 -10.04 0.40 -6.86
N ARG A 38 -9.46 1.46 -7.40
CA ARG A 38 -9.51 1.80 -8.82
C ARG A 38 -8.18 2.34 -9.34
N ARG A 39 -8.03 2.37 -10.65
CA ARG A 39 -6.88 3.05 -11.26
C ARG A 39 -6.89 4.54 -10.89
N ALA A 40 -5.69 5.06 -10.64
CA ALA A 40 -5.50 6.49 -10.44
C ALA A 40 -5.83 7.27 -11.73
N ARG A 41 -6.25 8.50 -11.55
CA ARG A 41 -6.48 9.49 -12.61
C ARG A 41 -5.56 10.67 -12.38
N VAL A 42 -5.35 11.47 -13.39
CA VAL A 42 -4.56 12.71 -13.30
C VAL A 42 -5.01 13.59 -12.13
N ALA A 43 -6.32 13.64 -11.85
CA ALA A 43 -6.87 14.41 -10.74
C ALA A 43 -6.46 13.88 -9.34
N ASP A 44 -6.05 12.62 -9.23
CA ASP A 44 -5.64 12.01 -7.97
C ASP A 44 -4.17 12.32 -7.61
N VAL A 45 -3.35 12.74 -8.58
CA VAL A 45 -1.90 12.87 -8.44
C VAL A 45 -1.50 13.76 -7.25
N ARG A 46 -2.17 14.88 -7.04
CA ARG A 46 -1.89 15.75 -5.89
C ARG A 46 -2.20 15.07 -4.57
N LYS A 47 -3.27 14.27 -4.54
CA LYS A 47 -3.65 13.52 -3.34
C LYS A 47 -2.69 12.36 -3.06
N ILE A 48 -2.21 11.68 -4.12
CA ILE A 48 -1.12 10.69 -4.03
C ILE A 48 0.14 11.37 -3.49
N LYS A 49 0.49 12.56 -3.98
CA LYS A 49 1.66 13.32 -3.49
C LYS A 49 1.55 13.63 -1.99
N GLU A 50 0.41 14.15 -1.54
CA GLU A 50 0.15 14.41 -0.11
C GLU A 50 0.35 13.14 0.73
N LEU A 51 -0.18 12.00 0.25
CA LEU A 51 -0.08 10.72 0.95
C LEU A 51 1.35 10.19 1.00
N VAL A 52 2.09 10.29 -0.11
CA VAL A 52 3.51 9.90 -0.17
C VAL A 52 4.35 10.76 0.79
N ASP A 53 4.07 12.08 0.86
CA ASP A 53 4.80 13.00 1.72
C ASP A 53 4.65 12.69 3.22
N VAL A 54 3.56 12.06 3.63
CA VAL A 54 3.40 11.59 5.04
C VAL A 54 4.51 10.62 5.42
N TYR A 55 5.04 9.84 4.48
CA TYR A 55 6.01 8.77 4.71
C TYR A 55 7.37 9.03 4.09
N ALA A 56 7.52 10.10 3.31
CA ALA A 56 8.75 10.43 2.61
C ALA A 56 9.92 10.67 3.56
N GLY A 57 11.05 10.05 3.25
CA GLY A 57 12.27 10.15 4.06
C GLY A 57 12.30 9.28 5.33
N ALA A 58 11.17 8.67 5.69
CA ALA A 58 11.09 7.71 6.79
C ALA A 58 11.00 6.26 6.28
N VAL A 59 10.02 5.96 5.43
CA VAL A 59 9.76 4.61 4.91
C VAL A 59 9.54 4.57 3.39
N LEU A 60 9.36 5.72 2.76
CA LEU A 60 9.22 5.86 1.30
C LEU A 60 10.26 6.83 0.75
N LEU A 61 10.68 6.59 -0.51
CA LEU A 61 11.39 7.58 -1.28
C LEU A 61 10.48 8.78 -1.56
N ALA A 62 11.02 9.99 -1.41
CA ALA A 62 10.31 11.20 -1.80
C ALA A 62 10.14 11.21 -3.33
N LYS A 63 8.95 11.49 -3.81
CA LYS A 63 8.69 11.59 -5.25
C LYS A 63 8.37 13.03 -5.65
N GLN A 64 8.95 13.46 -6.76
CA GLN A 64 8.61 14.74 -7.35
C GLN A 64 7.22 14.70 -7.97
N LEU A 65 6.53 15.84 -7.98
CA LEU A 65 5.17 15.90 -8.53
C LEU A 65 5.14 15.55 -10.02
N VAL A 66 6.17 15.96 -10.78
CA VAL A 66 6.31 15.63 -12.21
C VAL A 66 6.38 14.12 -12.41
N THR A 67 7.20 13.40 -11.64
CA THR A 67 7.32 11.94 -11.70
C THR A 67 5.99 11.25 -11.43
N LEU A 68 5.21 11.75 -10.44
CA LEU A 68 3.88 11.19 -10.17
C LEU A 68 2.89 11.41 -11.32
N TYR A 69 3.02 12.50 -12.09
CA TYR A 69 2.22 12.70 -13.31
C TYR A 69 2.65 11.76 -14.43
N GLU A 70 3.95 11.55 -14.61
CA GLU A 70 4.50 10.63 -15.62
C GLU A 70 4.09 9.19 -15.32
N ASP A 71 4.15 8.78 -14.05
CA ASP A 71 3.87 7.43 -13.58
C ASP A 71 2.38 7.17 -13.24
N VAL A 72 1.47 8.13 -13.46
CA VAL A 72 0.07 8.02 -12.97
C VAL A 72 -0.64 6.74 -13.40
N GLN A 73 -0.29 6.19 -14.55
CA GLN A 73 -0.87 4.96 -15.09
C GLN A 73 -0.47 3.70 -14.30
N GLU A 74 0.62 3.73 -13.53
CA GLU A 74 1.07 2.64 -12.67
C GLU A 74 0.28 2.58 -11.37
N PHE A 75 -0.33 3.71 -10.97
CA PHE A 75 -0.98 3.87 -9.67
C PHE A 75 -2.40 3.33 -9.61
N TRP A 76 -2.69 2.77 -8.46
CA TRP A 76 -4.03 2.45 -7.97
C TRP A 76 -4.30 3.24 -6.70
N VAL A 77 -5.54 3.66 -6.52
CA VAL A 77 -5.99 4.37 -5.32
C VAL A 77 -7.12 3.60 -4.64
N ALA A 78 -7.10 3.60 -3.32
CA ALA A 78 -8.19 3.09 -2.50
C ALA A 78 -9.02 4.27 -2.00
N GLU A 79 -10.33 4.16 -2.16
CA GLU A 79 -11.31 5.14 -1.72
C GLU A 79 -12.14 4.59 -0.56
N ARG A 80 -12.39 5.45 0.41
CA ARG A 80 -13.35 5.27 1.50
C ARG A 80 -14.33 6.44 1.45
N ASP A 81 -15.61 6.14 1.24
CA ASP A 81 -16.68 7.17 1.13
C ASP A 81 -16.37 8.26 0.08
N GLY A 82 -15.76 7.86 -1.04
CA GLY A 82 -15.38 8.75 -2.14
C GLY A 82 -14.10 9.55 -1.93
N ALA A 83 -13.43 9.43 -0.78
CA ALA A 83 -12.15 10.06 -0.51
C ALA A 83 -10.99 9.07 -0.71
N VAL A 84 -9.91 9.48 -1.39
CA VAL A 84 -8.70 8.70 -1.51
C VAL A 84 -8.02 8.58 -0.14
N VAL A 85 -7.84 7.35 0.33
CA VAL A 85 -7.25 7.02 1.64
C VAL A 85 -6.00 6.15 1.54
N GLY A 86 -5.66 5.67 0.36
CA GLY A 86 -4.45 4.90 0.12
C GLY A 86 -4.08 4.88 -1.35
N CYS A 87 -2.83 4.57 -1.65
CA CYS A 87 -2.33 4.37 -3.01
C CYS A 87 -1.27 3.27 -3.04
N GLY A 88 -0.99 2.76 -4.23
CA GLY A 88 0.11 1.86 -4.52
C GLY A 88 0.36 1.81 -6.03
N ALA A 89 1.58 1.52 -6.44
CA ALA A 89 1.96 1.43 -7.85
C ALA A 89 2.52 0.05 -8.18
N LEU A 90 2.34 -0.36 -9.43
CA LEU A 90 2.98 -1.52 -10.03
C LEU A 90 3.86 -1.05 -11.17
N HIS A 91 5.17 -1.07 -10.96
CA HIS A 91 6.17 -0.67 -11.92
C HIS A 91 6.80 -1.89 -12.60
N VAL A 92 6.70 -1.98 -13.92
CA VAL A 92 7.29 -3.08 -14.67
C VAL A 92 8.79 -2.88 -14.77
N LEU A 93 9.55 -3.84 -14.23
CA LEU A 93 11.01 -3.83 -14.23
C LEU A 93 11.60 -4.57 -15.44
N TRP A 94 10.97 -5.70 -15.81
CA TRP A 94 11.38 -6.55 -16.92
C TRP A 94 10.17 -7.32 -17.48
N GLU A 95 10.38 -8.11 -18.54
CA GLU A 95 9.34 -8.85 -19.26
C GLU A 95 8.49 -9.77 -18.37
N ASP A 96 9.03 -10.22 -17.24
CA ASP A 96 8.38 -11.15 -16.31
C ASP A 96 8.34 -10.64 -14.86
N LEU A 97 8.88 -9.45 -14.59
CA LEU A 97 9.11 -8.91 -13.25
C LEU A 97 8.57 -7.50 -13.11
N ALA A 98 7.85 -7.23 -12.04
CA ALA A 98 7.47 -5.88 -11.64
C ALA A 98 7.70 -5.66 -10.14
N GLU A 99 7.74 -4.38 -9.73
CA GLU A 99 7.82 -3.95 -8.36
C GLU A 99 6.48 -3.38 -7.89
N ILE A 100 6.01 -3.84 -6.71
CA ILE A 100 5.00 -3.11 -5.94
C ILE A 100 5.72 -2.02 -5.16
N ARG A 101 5.47 -0.76 -5.53
CA ARG A 101 6.13 0.39 -4.90
C ARG A 101 5.15 1.47 -4.47
N THR A 102 5.60 2.37 -3.61
CA THR A 102 4.80 3.52 -3.16
C THR A 102 3.47 3.12 -2.54
N LEU A 103 3.45 1.98 -1.82
CA LEU A 103 2.26 1.54 -1.09
C LEU A 103 2.12 2.38 0.19
N ALA A 104 1.08 3.18 0.25
CA ALA A 104 0.81 4.07 1.37
C ALA A 104 -0.67 4.12 1.72
N VAL A 105 -0.97 4.22 3.01
CA VAL A 105 -2.33 4.34 3.55
C VAL A 105 -2.33 5.47 4.59
N TYR A 106 -3.30 6.37 4.56
CA TYR A 106 -3.39 7.40 5.60
C TYR A 106 -3.45 6.78 6.99
N PRO A 107 -2.80 7.40 8.01
CA PRO A 107 -2.73 6.84 9.37
C PRO A 107 -4.09 6.51 9.98
N ASP A 108 -5.13 7.32 9.71
CA ASP A 108 -6.50 7.11 10.18
C ASP A 108 -7.25 5.98 9.45
N ALA A 109 -6.71 5.47 8.35
CA ALA A 109 -7.26 4.36 7.57
C ALA A 109 -6.47 3.05 7.73
N VAL A 110 -5.37 3.07 8.49
CA VAL A 110 -4.58 1.86 8.81
C VAL A 110 -5.44 0.89 9.64
N GLY A 111 -5.28 -0.41 9.38
CA GLY A 111 -6.05 -1.46 10.07
C GLY A 111 -7.47 -1.67 9.55
N GLN A 112 -7.91 -0.92 8.54
CA GLN A 112 -9.25 -1.02 7.94
C GLN A 112 -9.29 -1.83 6.64
N GLY A 113 -8.22 -2.57 6.32
CA GLY A 113 -8.15 -3.41 5.13
C GLY A 113 -7.71 -2.69 3.85
N VAL A 114 -7.42 -1.38 3.89
CA VAL A 114 -7.02 -0.57 2.71
C VAL A 114 -5.77 -1.12 2.04
N GLY A 115 -4.71 -1.39 2.83
CA GLY A 115 -3.46 -1.95 2.32
C GLY A 115 -3.66 -3.34 1.69
N HIS A 116 -4.52 -4.17 2.30
CA HIS A 116 -4.87 -5.49 1.75
C HIS A 116 -5.53 -5.36 0.38
N ALA A 117 -6.56 -4.52 0.26
CA ALA A 117 -7.28 -4.32 -0.99
C ALA A 117 -6.35 -3.79 -2.11
N LEU A 118 -5.40 -2.90 -1.77
CA LEU A 118 -4.40 -2.41 -2.73
C LEU A 118 -3.46 -3.51 -3.19
N VAL A 119 -2.86 -4.29 -2.28
CA VAL A 119 -1.91 -5.35 -2.64
C VAL A 119 -2.58 -6.44 -3.46
N GLU A 120 -3.78 -6.89 -3.08
CA GLU A 120 -4.56 -7.85 -3.86
C GLU A 120 -4.78 -7.34 -5.29
N ARG A 121 -5.14 -6.06 -5.44
CA ARG A 121 -5.34 -5.46 -6.76
C ARG A 121 -4.06 -5.36 -7.58
N LEU A 122 -2.93 -5.04 -6.97
CA LEU A 122 -1.63 -4.96 -7.64
C LEU A 122 -1.15 -6.36 -8.09
N ILE A 123 -1.38 -7.40 -7.29
CA ILE A 123 -1.11 -8.79 -7.66
C ILE A 123 -1.98 -9.22 -8.85
N GLU A 124 -3.28 -8.93 -8.82
CA GLU A 124 -4.19 -9.18 -9.95
C GLU A 124 -3.72 -8.46 -11.22
N GLN A 125 -3.28 -7.21 -11.09
CA GLN A 125 -2.74 -6.44 -12.21
C GLN A 125 -1.47 -7.08 -12.76
N GLY A 126 -0.56 -7.57 -11.91
CA GLY A 126 0.63 -8.31 -12.32
C GLY A 126 0.29 -9.52 -13.18
N ARG A 127 -0.67 -10.33 -12.72
CA ARG A 127 -1.18 -11.49 -13.49
C ARG A 127 -1.81 -11.08 -14.82
N ALA A 128 -2.60 -10.00 -14.82
CA ALA A 128 -3.25 -9.50 -16.03
C ALA A 128 -2.26 -8.96 -17.07
N LEU A 129 -1.09 -8.47 -16.64
CA LEU A 129 0.02 -8.07 -17.52
C LEU A 129 0.86 -9.25 -18.02
N GLY A 130 0.64 -10.48 -17.52
CA GLY A 130 1.42 -11.65 -17.88
C GLY A 130 2.74 -11.76 -17.13
N LEU A 131 2.92 -11.02 -16.06
CA LEU A 131 4.12 -11.12 -15.22
C LEU A 131 4.14 -12.45 -14.47
N ARG A 132 5.34 -12.91 -14.14
CA ARG A 132 5.55 -14.13 -13.35
C ARG A 132 5.99 -13.86 -11.94
N ARG A 133 6.59 -12.69 -11.69
CA ARG A 133 7.22 -12.35 -10.42
C ARG A 133 6.88 -10.92 -10.02
N LEU A 134 6.66 -10.73 -8.72
CA LEU A 134 6.53 -9.40 -8.12
C LEU A 134 7.59 -9.22 -7.03
N PHE A 135 8.25 -8.09 -7.07
CA PHE A 135 9.24 -7.66 -6.09
C PHE A 135 8.67 -6.57 -5.20
N VAL A 136 9.17 -6.46 -3.98
CA VAL A 136 8.90 -5.33 -3.07
C VAL A 136 10.08 -5.07 -2.16
N LEU A 137 10.38 -3.80 -1.91
CA LEU A 137 11.21 -3.33 -0.80
C LEU A 137 10.29 -2.88 0.35
N THR A 138 10.42 -3.48 1.53
CA THR A 138 9.45 -3.25 2.61
C THR A 138 10.03 -3.38 4.01
N PHE A 139 9.49 -2.63 4.96
CA PHE A 139 9.64 -2.88 6.40
C PHE A 139 8.58 -3.83 6.95
N GLU A 140 7.51 -4.10 6.17
CA GLU A 140 6.33 -4.83 6.59
C GLU A 140 6.38 -6.29 6.10
N GLU A 141 7.46 -7.02 6.40
CA GLU A 141 7.68 -8.41 5.95
C GLU A 141 6.49 -9.31 6.27
N HIS A 142 5.96 -9.25 7.50
CA HIS A 142 4.82 -10.06 7.91
C HIS A 142 3.54 -9.76 7.12
N PHE A 143 3.37 -8.51 6.68
CA PHE A 143 2.24 -8.12 5.86
C PHE A 143 2.34 -8.77 4.48
N PHE A 144 3.48 -8.67 3.80
CA PHE A 144 3.68 -9.24 2.47
C PHE A 144 3.80 -10.77 2.47
N ALA A 145 4.34 -11.38 3.52
CA ALA A 145 4.41 -12.83 3.66
C ALA A 145 3.03 -13.51 3.59
N ARG A 146 1.96 -12.84 4.00
CA ARG A 146 0.57 -13.34 3.88
C ARG A 146 0.13 -13.58 2.43
N TYR A 147 0.76 -12.91 1.47
CA TYR A 147 0.50 -13.07 0.03
C TYR A 147 1.46 -14.05 -0.63
N GLY A 148 2.37 -14.65 0.13
CA GLY A 148 3.36 -15.60 -0.37
C GLY A 148 4.69 -14.97 -0.78
N PHE A 149 4.91 -13.67 -0.53
CA PHE A 149 6.23 -13.08 -0.71
C PHE A 149 7.23 -13.70 0.25
N ARG A 150 8.44 -13.94 -0.26
CA ARG A 150 9.57 -14.52 0.50
C ARG A 150 10.76 -13.59 0.42
N THR A 151 11.48 -13.45 1.52
CA THR A 151 12.72 -12.65 1.56
C THR A 151 13.77 -13.27 0.64
N ILE A 152 14.47 -12.42 -0.11
CA ILE A 152 15.58 -12.76 -0.99
C ILE A 152 16.79 -11.90 -0.63
N GLU A 153 17.99 -12.43 -0.86
CA GLU A 153 19.25 -11.70 -0.61
C GLU A 153 19.79 -11.08 -1.90
N GLU A 154 19.64 -11.76 -3.03
CA GLU A 154 20.20 -11.37 -4.32
C GLU A 154 19.19 -10.67 -5.21
N THR A 155 19.66 -9.91 -6.20
CA THR A 155 18.83 -9.35 -7.25
C THR A 155 18.38 -10.48 -8.19
N PRO A 156 17.06 -10.72 -8.35
CA PRO A 156 16.54 -11.91 -9.01
C PRO A 156 16.49 -11.76 -10.55
N VAL A 157 17.60 -11.34 -11.17
CA VAL A 157 17.74 -11.19 -12.64
C VAL A 157 19.10 -11.73 -13.09
N THR A 158 19.21 -12.08 -14.39
CA THR A 158 20.49 -12.51 -14.97
C THR A 158 21.44 -11.32 -15.13
N ALA A 159 22.73 -11.61 -15.35
CA ALA A 159 23.75 -10.57 -15.56
C ALA A 159 23.42 -9.68 -16.77
N GLU A 160 22.90 -10.28 -17.86
CA GLU A 160 22.53 -9.56 -19.07
C GLU A 160 21.37 -8.60 -18.81
N VAL A 161 20.35 -9.05 -18.09
CA VAL A 161 19.19 -8.23 -17.70
C VAL A 161 19.64 -7.11 -16.75
N TYR A 162 20.49 -7.42 -15.79
CA TYR A 162 21.08 -6.44 -14.89
C TYR A 162 21.78 -5.32 -15.65
N ASP A 163 22.63 -5.66 -16.65
CA ASP A 163 23.36 -4.68 -17.45
C ASP A 163 22.44 -3.80 -18.32
N GLU A 164 21.31 -4.33 -18.80
CA GLU A 164 20.30 -3.52 -19.49
C GLU A 164 19.56 -2.58 -18.52
N MET A 165 19.12 -3.10 -17.37
CA MET A 165 18.37 -2.31 -16.37
C MET A 165 19.19 -1.15 -15.80
N ARG A 166 20.52 -1.26 -15.72
CA ARG A 166 21.42 -0.17 -15.29
C ARG A 166 21.33 1.08 -16.15
N ARG A 167 20.75 1.01 -17.34
CA ARG A 167 20.52 2.16 -18.23
C ARG A 167 19.26 2.95 -17.89
N SER A 168 18.43 2.42 -17.00
CA SER A 168 17.25 3.13 -16.52
C SER A 168 17.63 4.38 -15.74
N HIS A 169 16.84 5.44 -15.92
CA HIS A 169 16.94 6.67 -15.12
C HIS A 169 16.02 6.65 -13.88
N ASP A 170 15.25 5.58 -13.70
CA ASP A 170 14.34 5.44 -12.56
C ASP A 170 15.13 5.11 -11.29
N GLU A 171 14.94 5.92 -10.23
CA GLU A 171 15.63 5.74 -8.94
C GLU A 171 15.24 4.43 -8.24
N GLY A 172 14.01 3.95 -8.44
CA GLY A 172 13.54 2.67 -7.88
C GLY A 172 14.22 1.48 -8.57
N VAL A 173 14.45 1.57 -9.91
CA VAL A 173 15.25 0.55 -10.62
C VAL A 173 16.67 0.51 -10.09
N ALA A 174 17.29 1.66 -9.85
CA ALA A 174 18.62 1.74 -9.27
C ALA A 174 18.67 1.15 -7.84
N GLU A 175 17.63 1.36 -7.04
CA GLU A 175 17.46 0.76 -5.70
C GLU A 175 17.25 -0.76 -5.78
N PHE A 176 16.43 -1.23 -6.72
CA PHE A 176 16.24 -2.66 -6.99
C PHE A 176 17.57 -3.35 -7.34
N LEU A 177 18.42 -2.71 -8.15
CA LEU A 177 19.72 -3.25 -8.56
C LEU A 177 20.81 -3.09 -7.49
N ASP A 178 20.54 -2.41 -6.38
CA ASP A 178 21.50 -2.09 -5.32
C ASP A 178 22.75 -1.37 -5.87
N LEU A 179 22.54 -0.37 -6.72
CA LEU A 179 23.63 0.34 -7.36
C LEU A 179 24.36 1.24 -6.36
N PRO A 180 25.71 1.34 -6.41
CA PRO A 180 26.53 1.99 -5.38
C PRO A 180 26.34 3.51 -5.27
N TYR A 181 25.72 4.16 -6.24
CA TYR A 181 25.42 5.59 -6.20
C TYR A 181 24.01 5.90 -5.65
N VAL A 182 23.13 4.90 -5.57
CA VAL A 182 21.89 5.00 -4.80
C VAL A 182 22.28 4.94 -3.34
N LYS A 183 21.65 5.79 -2.51
CA LYS A 183 21.79 5.62 -1.07
C LYS A 183 21.50 4.16 -0.77
N PRO A 184 22.48 3.40 -0.24
CA PRO A 184 22.22 2.00 0.06
C PRO A 184 20.96 1.96 0.91
N ASN A 185 20.21 0.88 0.83
CA ASN A 185 19.04 0.65 1.67
C ASN A 185 19.44 0.75 3.17
N THR A 186 19.80 1.97 3.56
CA THR A 186 20.28 2.33 4.91
C THR A 186 19.18 2.23 5.94
N LEU A 187 17.95 2.00 5.47
CA LEU A 187 16.76 1.92 6.30
C LEU A 187 16.43 0.49 6.73
N GLY A 188 17.14 -0.54 6.21
CA GLY A 188 16.93 -1.93 6.60
C GLY A 188 15.65 -2.56 6.03
N ASN A 189 15.23 -2.15 4.82
CA ASN A 189 14.11 -2.77 4.10
C ASN A 189 14.44 -4.23 3.76
N ALA A 190 13.49 -5.12 3.94
CA ALA A 190 13.57 -6.46 3.39
C ALA A 190 13.28 -6.43 1.87
N ARG A 191 14.04 -7.22 1.13
CA ARG A 191 13.83 -7.51 -0.29
C ARG A 191 12.96 -8.75 -0.37
N MET A 192 11.78 -8.66 -0.95
CA MET A 192 10.89 -9.80 -1.01
C MET A 192 10.39 -10.06 -2.43
N LEU A 193 10.19 -11.33 -2.78
CA LEU A 193 9.74 -11.79 -4.09
C LEU A 193 8.52 -12.71 -3.95
N LEU A 194 7.57 -12.55 -4.85
CA LEU A 194 6.42 -13.42 -5.05
C LEU A 194 6.48 -14.02 -6.45
N GLU A 195 6.33 -15.34 -6.57
CA GLU A 195 6.01 -16.04 -7.82
C GLU A 195 4.48 -16.03 -8.00
N LEU A 196 3.98 -15.61 -9.21
CA LEU A 196 2.56 -15.40 -9.49
C LEU A 196 1.81 -16.65 -9.96
#